data_04dc0124252449dbba8f4b0049cb6069
#
_entry.id   04dc0124252449dbba8f4b0049cb6069
#
_cell.length_a   1.000
_cell.length_b   1.000
_cell.length_c   1.000
_cell.angle_alpha   90.00
_cell.angle_beta   90.00
_cell.angle_gamma   90.00
#
_symmetry.space_group_name_H-M   'P 1'
#
loop_
_entity.id
_entity.type
_entity.pdbx_description
1 polymer ?
#
loop_
_entity_poly.entity_id
_entity_poly.type
_entity_poly.pdbx_seq_one_letter_code
_entity_poly.pdbx_strand_id
1 'polypeptide(L)'
;MARFLALLAVLLICYPAVASLPQTSPAARDSYDFDLPATKQWLDAKLDLRAGEKLRITATGTIKFPADKKHPDGRTCGPEGLERGFVDLIHEYAVPDAGHGALIARLGSGDAAQPFLVGASKEYQAPIGGRLFLGINQSLDDASGATGSFHVNIVVEDPRESTAGATAAGGPPDAPIPSITPALLARIPRRVNNPQGRPGDMVNILIVGTQEEVVQVFGTAGWVKVDASVEGAVVNAVLDSLEKKDYLTMPMSKLYLFNRVQDYGFAHAEPVRVVESRNHLRVWKSPYMVNDRPLWCVAATHDVGFERDQRNNGVTHKIDPAIDGEREYVNATLSGTGLIAQRTHVTPSDALTEAKTATGGSFHSDGRVLVLILKSAPPTAK
;
A
#
# COMPACT_ATOMS: atom_id res chain seq x y z
N MET A 1 71.13 -31.74 57.83
CA MET A 1 71.10 -31.35 56.40
C MET A 1 69.90 -32.07 55.80
N ALA A 2 68.78 -31.37 55.74
CA ALA A 2 67.52 -31.89 55.18
C ALA A 2 67.26 -31.14 53.80
N ARG A 3 67.18 -31.91 52.73
CA ARG A 3 66.84 -31.42 51.39
C ARG A 3 65.31 -31.47 51.23
N PHE A 4 64.70 -30.31 51.06
CA PHE A 4 63.28 -30.19 50.66
C PHE A 4 63.21 -30.36 49.14
N LEU A 5 62.41 -31.35 48.69
CA LEU A 5 61.99 -31.49 47.30
C LEU A 5 60.64 -30.79 47.12
N ALA A 6 60.59 -29.75 46.31
CA ALA A 6 59.34 -29.06 45.96
C ALA A 6 58.73 -29.80 44.75
N LEU A 7 57.57 -30.36 44.91
CA LEU A 7 56.74 -30.95 43.83
C LEU A 7 55.95 -29.85 43.16
N LEU A 8 56.23 -29.58 41.84
CA LEU A 8 55.47 -28.64 41.03
C LEU A 8 54.31 -29.38 40.38
N ALA A 9 53.08 -29.15 40.85
CA ALA A 9 51.89 -29.69 40.24
C ALA A 9 51.45 -28.77 39.09
N VAL A 10 51.55 -29.26 37.85
CA VAL A 10 51.06 -28.58 36.64
C VAL A 10 49.55 -28.88 36.53
N LEU A 11 48.71 -27.87 36.76
CA LEU A 11 47.28 -27.93 36.54
C LEU A 11 47.01 -27.75 35.05
N LEU A 12 46.62 -28.83 34.36
CA LEU A 12 46.14 -28.78 32.98
C LEU A 12 44.72 -28.27 32.99
N ILE A 13 44.50 -27.01 32.64
CA ILE A 13 43.15 -26.43 32.45
C ILE A 13 42.69 -26.83 31.03
N CYS A 14 41.78 -27.82 30.95
CA CYS A 14 41.04 -28.14 29.73
C CYS A 14 40.03 -27.05 29.47
N TYR A 15 40.28 -26.19 28.45
CA TYR A 15 39.24 -25.31 27.92
C TYR A 15 38.29 -26.14 27.03
N PRO A 16 36.97 -26.10 27.25
CA PRO A 16 36.06 -26.72 26.31
C PRO A 16 36.10 -25.93 25.00
N ALA A 17 36.34 -26.65 23.91
CA ALA A 17 36.22 -26.08 22.55
C ALA A 17 34.79 -25.60 22.36
N VAL A 18 34.59 -24.28 22.28
CA VAL A 18 33.33 -23.66 21.85
C VAL A 18 33.12 -24.06 20.41
N ALA A 19 32.20 -24.97 20.14
CA ALA A 19 31.76 -25.30 18.80
C ALA A 19 31.18 -24.04 18.18
N SER A 20 31.84 -23.52 17.15
CA SER A 20 31.33 -22.46 16.32
C SER A 20 30.04 -22.93 15.67
N LEU A 21 28.93 -22.32 16.04
CA LEU A 21 27.66 -22.49 15.32
C LEU A 21 27.87 -22.11 13.84
N PRO A 22 27.29 -22.85 12.89
CA PRO A 22 27.40 -22.50 11.49
C PRO A 22 26.80 -21.09 11.31
N GLN A 23 27.63 -20.16 10.82
CA GLN A 23 27.12 -18.86 10.34
C GLN A 23 26.21 -19.17 9.16
N THR A 24 24.91 -19.03 9.39
CA THR A 24 23.94 -18.98 8.29
C THR A 24 24.34 -17.80 7.39
N SER A 25 24.71 -18.11 6.16
CA SER A 25 24.89 -17.08 5.13
C SER A 25 23.62 -16.22 5.07
N PRO A 26 23.75 -14.89 5.02
CA PRO A 26 22.59 -14.03 4.87
C PRO A 26 21.82 -14.47 3.61
N ALA A 27 20.50 -14.59 3.72
CA ALA A 27 19.63 -14.91 2.60
C ALA A 27 19.90 -13.93 1.47
N ALA A 28 19.87 -14.40 0.23
CA ALA A 28 20.13 -13.59 -0.96
C ALA A 28 19.12 -12.44 -0.97
N ARG A 29 19.61 -11.21 -0.82
CA ARG A 29 18.83 -9.98 -0.97
C ARG A 29 18.73 -9.69 -2.46
N ASP A 30 17.52 -9.50 -2.97
CA ASP A 30 17.35 -9.06 -4.34
C ASP A 30 17.84 -7.61 -4.45
N SER A 31 18.85 -7.40 -5.28
CA SER A 31 19.44 -6.09 -5.53
C SER A 31 19.21 -5.70 -6.98
N TYR A 32 18.80 -4.45 -7.19
CA TYR A 32 18.47 -3.90 -8.49
C TYR A 32 19.23 -2.60 -8.71
N ASP A 33 19.85 -2.46 -9.88
CA ASP A 33 20.62 -1.28 -10.25
C ASP A 33 19.95 -0.53 -11.40
N PHE A 34 19.91 0.80 -11.29
CA PHE A 34 19.27 1.68 -12.27
C PHE A 34 20.14 2.90 -12.55
N ASP A 35 20.24 3.27 -13.82
CA ASP A 35 20.73 4.58 -14.22
C ASP A 35 19.54 5.49 -14.53
N LEU A 36 19.40 6.57 -13.74
CA LEU A 36 18.36 7.57 -13.91
C LEU A 36 18.97 8.82 -14.57
N PRO A 37 18.80 9.01 -15.89
CA PRO A 37 19.30 10.19 -16.59
C PRO A 37 18.58 11.47 -16.14
N ALA A 38 19.30 12.59 -16.09
CA ALA A 38 18.77 13.89 -15.70
C ALA A 38 17.55 14.34 -16.55
N THR A 39 17.50 13.88 -17.81
CA THR A 39 16.40 14.18 -18.74
C THR A 39 15.11 13.36 -18.49
N LYS A 40 15.17 12.36 -17.59
CA LYS A 40 14.04 11.47 -17.36
C LYS A 40 13.17 11.98 -16.22
N GLN A 41 11.90 12.24 -16.50
CA GLN A 41 10.97 12.64 -15.45
C GLN A 41 10.65 11.49 -14.49
N TRP A 42 10.29 10.33 -15.03
CA TRP A 42 10.03 9.11 -14.26
C TRP A 42 10.60 7.88 -14.98
N LEU A 43 11.32 7.05 -14.23
CA LEU A 43 11.83 5.75 -14.66
C LEU A 43 11.00 4.66 -13.98
N ASP A 44 10.41 3.77 -14.77
CA ASP A 44 9.79 2.54 -14.27
C ASP A 44 10.89 1.58 -13.81
N ALA A 45 10.99 1.34 -12.51
CA ALA A 45 11.94 0.39 -11.95
C ALA A 45 11.58 -1.08 -12.26
N LYS A 46 10.39 -1.34 -12.81
CA LYS A 46 9.85 -2.70 -13.06
C LYS A 46 9.85 -3.57 -11.81
N LEU A 47 9.81 -2.94 -10.66
CA LEU A 47 9.81 -3.56 -9.34
C LEU A 47 8.41 -3.38 -8.73
N ASP A 48 7.69 -4.49 -8.62
CA ASP A 48 6.38 -4.52 -7.98
C ASP A 48 6.55 -4.85 -6.50
N LEU A 49 6.30 -3.89 -5.63
CA LEU A 49 6.40 -4.04 -4.19
C LEU A 49 5.06 -4.52 -3.60
N ARG A 50 5.15 -5.24 -2.49
CA ARG A 50 4.01 -5.63 -1.65
C ARG A 50 3.86 -4.66 -0.49
N ALA A 51 2.65 -4.49 0.00
CA ALA A 51 2.42 -3.74 1.23
C ALA A 51 3.25 -4.34 2.38
N GLY A 52 3.95 -3.49 3.12
CA GLY A 52 4.84 -3.88 4.22
C GLY A 52 6.25 -4.28 3.82
N GLU A 53 6.54 -4.43 2.54
CA GLU A 53 7.87 -4.78 2.03
C GLU A 53 8.86 -3.65 2.28
N LYS A 54 10.04 -4.01 2.79
CA LYS A 54 11.08 -3.05 3.13
C LYS A 54 12.15 -3.03 2.05
N LEU A 55 12.59 -1.84 1.71
CA LEU A 55 13.69 -1.66 0.78
C LEU A 55 14.63 -0.57 1.29
N ARG A 56 15.89 -0.73 0.92
CA ARG A 56 16.91 0.30 1.06
C ARG A 56 17.26 0.79 -0.33
N ILE A 57 17.12 2.08 -0.54
CA ILE A 57 17.47 2.77 -1.77
C ILE A 57 18.73 3.57 -1.48
N THR A 58 19.78 3.41 -2.29
CA THR A 58 20.98 4.25 -2.23
C THR A 58 21.27 4.81 -3.61
N ALA A 59 21.79 6.03 -3.66
CA ALA A 59 22.06 6.69 -4.91
C ALA A 59 23.38 7.46 -4.88
N THR A 60 24.06 7.47 -6.02
CA THR A 60 25.29 8.23 -6.26
C THR A 60 25.22 8.93 -7.62
N GLY A 61 26.22 9.73 -7.96
CA GLY A 61 26.27 10.45 -9.21
C GLY A 61 25.87 11.90 -9.07
N THR A 62 25.85 12.63 -10.19
CA THR A 62 25.51 14.05 -10.22
C THR A 62 24.75 14.39 -11.48
N ILE A 63 23.86 15.35 -11.35
CA ILE A 63 23.16 16.00 -12.47
C ILE A 63 23.55 17.47 -12.53
N LYS A 64 23.58 18.02 -13.74
CA LYS A 64 23.91 19.42 -14.00
C LYS A 64 22.76 20.05 -14.78
N PHE A 65 22.20 21.11 -14.24
CA PHE A 65 21.21 21.96 -14.91
C PHE A 65 21.88 22.98 -15.80
N PRO A 66 21.21 23.41 -16.88
CA PRO A 66 21.75 24.41 -17.81
C PRO A 66 22.05 25.74 -17.12
N ALA A 67 22.91 26.53 -17.74
CA ALA A 67 23.22 27.88 -17.31
C ALA A 67 21.98 28.78 -17.36
N ASP A 68 21.83 29.63 -16.37
CA ASP A 68 20.82 30.69 -16.31
C ASP A 68 21.50 32.07 -16.05
N LYS A 69 20.70 33.15 -16.01
CA LYS A 69 21.25 34.50 -15.78
C LYS A 69 21.95 34.66 -14.41
N LYS A 70 21.56 33.89 -13.40
CA LYS A 70 22.16 33.94 -12.05
C LYS A 70 23.31 32.95 -11.90
N HIS A 71 23.29 31.87 -12.67
CA HIS A 71 24.24 30.77 -12.62
C HIS A 71 24.80 30.50 -14.03
N PRO A 72 25.77 31.32 -14.50
CA PRO A 72 26.30 31.23 -15.88
C PRO A 72 27.02 29.91 -16.18
N ASP A 73 27.50 29.21 -15.14
CA ASP A 73 28.14 27.89 -15.27
C ASP A 73 27.17 26.71 -15.09
N GLY A 74 25.86 27.01 -14.89
CA GLY A 74 24.87 26.02 -14.49
C GLY A 74 24.95 25.64 -13.02
N ARG A 75 24.08 24.75 -12.56
CA ARG A 75 24.05 24.24 -11.18
C ARG A 75 24.21 22.73 -11.20
N THR A 76 25.05 22.20 -10.31
CA THR A 76 25.27 20.74 -10.19
C THR A 76 24.82 20.29 -8.80
N CYS A 77 24.15 19.16 -8.70
CA CYS A 77 23.76 18.55 -7.43
C CYS A 77 23.94 17.03 -7.45
N GLY A 78 24.06 16.46 -6.26
CA GLY A 78 23.93 15.03 -6.01
C GLY A 78 22.47 14.63 -5.80
N PRO A 79 22.22 13.38 -5.36
CA PRO A 79 20.87 12.88 -5.15
C PRO A 79 20.05 13.63 -4.08
N GLU A 80 20.69 14.38 -3.17
CA GLU A 80 20.02 15.25 -2.20
C GLU A 80 19.35 16.47 -2.85
N GLY A 81 19.71 16.79 -4.09
CA GLY A 81 19.27 17.99 -4.77
C GLY A 81 20.05 19.25 -4.37
N LEU A 82 19.63 20.38 -4.89
CA LEU A 82 20.13 21.71 -4.51
C LEU A 82 19.52 22.14 -3.17
N GLU A 83 20.25 22.98 -2.43
CA GLU A 83 19.70 23.65 -1.25
C GLU A 83 18.46 24.49 -1.67
N ARG A 84 17.40 24.40 -0.87
CA ARG A 84 16.15 25.12 -1.14
C ARG A 84 16.36 26.62 -0.99
N GLY A 85 15.96 27.34 -2.04
CA GLY A 85 15.96 28.79 -2.05
C GLY A 85 14.54 29.37 -2.05
N PHE A 86 14.44 30.69 -1.95
CA PHE A 86 13.14 31.40 -2.01
C PHE A 86 12.38 31.14 -3.30
N VAL A 87 13.09 30.87 -4.41
CA VAL A 87 12.49 30.58 -5.73
C VAL A 87 11.78 29.22 -5.73
N ASP A 88 12.24 28.24 -4.94
CA ASP A 88 11.64 26.93 -4.88
C ASP A 88 10.25 26.92 -4.20
N LEU A 89 9.89 28.02 -3.51
CA LEU A 89 8.56 28.19 -2.92
C LEU A 89 7.47 28.52 -3.96
N ILE A 90 7.86 28.98 -5.13
CA ILE A 90 6.94 29.37 -6.23
C ILE A 90 6.93 28.37 -7.38
N HIS A 91 7.77 27.33 -7.34
CA HIS A 91 7.77 26.25 -8.31
C HIS A 91 6.99 25.03 -7.78
N GLU A 92 6.10 24.50 -8.60
CA GLU A 92 5.36 23.26 -8.29
C GLU A 92 6.23 22.06 -8.64
N TYR A 93 7.05 21.62 -7.67
CA TYR A 93 7.77 20.36 -7.77
C TYR A 93 6.93 19.19 -7.26
N ALA A 94 7.22 17.98 -7.77
CA ALA A 94 6.52 16.76 -7.36
C ALA A 94 6.61 16.49 -5.84
N VAL A 95 7.73 16.85 -5.21
CA VAL A 95 7.93 16.86 -3.75
C VAL A 95 8.25 18.29 -3.32
N PRO A 96 7.27 19.06 -2.83
CA PRO A 96 7.45 20.49 -2.52
C PRO A 96 8.52 20.77 -1.47
N ASP A 97 8.74 19.84 -0.55
CA ASP A 97 9.70 19.98 0.55
C ASP A 97 11.12 19.46 0.20
N ALA A 98 11.32 18.89 -0.98
CA ALA A 98 12.62 18.45 -1.45
C ALA A 98 13.30 19.52 -2.31
N GLY A 99 14.64 19.51 -2.30
CA GLY A 99 15.44 20.40 -3.13
C GLY A 99 15.23 20.14 -4.63
N HIS A 100 15.41 21.19 -5.44
CA HIS A 100 15.43 21.03 -6.89
C HIS A 100 16.52 20.04 -7.29
N GLY A 101 16.18 19.08 -8.14
CA GLY A 101 17.11 18.03 -8.58
C GLY A 101 17.27 16.86 -7.62
N ALA A 102 16.58 16.83 -6.49
CA ALA A 102 16.64 15.69 -5.58
C ALA A 102 16.12 14.40 -6.22
N LEU A 103 16.72 13.26 -5.88
CA LEU A 103 16.17 11.95 -6.21
C LEU A 103 14.88 11.72 -5.42
N ILE A 104 13.82 11.42 -6.12
CA ILE A 104 12.50 11.11 -5.58
C ILE A 104 12.02 9.75 -6.09
N ALA A 105 11.06 9.16 -5.40
CA ALA A 105 10.40 7.94 -5.86
C ALA A 105 8.89 8.01 -5.62
N ARG A 106 8.13 7.12 -6.26
CA ARG A 106 6.70 6.95 -6.01
C ARG A 106 6.29 5.50 -6.25
N LEU A 107 5.22 5.07 -5.57
CA LEU A 107 4.53 3.82 -5.89
C LEU A 107 3.33 4.11 -6.79
N GLY A 108 3.25 3.41 -7.92
CA GLY A 108 2.22 3.62 -8.94
C GLY A 108 2.59 4.64 -10.00
N SER A 109 1.95 4.52 -11.16
CA SER A 109 2.16 5.38 -12.33
C SER A 109 1.14 6.51 -12.47
N GLY A 110 0.04 6.47 -11.70
CA GLY A 110 -1.04 7.44 -11.76
C GLY A 110 -0.68 8.77 -11.11
N ASP A 111 -1.46 9.82 -11.42
CA ASP A 111 -1.28 11.17 -10.88
C ASP A 111 -1.47 11.23 -9.35
N ALA A 112 -2.15 10.23 -8.78
CA ALA A 112 -2.34 10.08 -7.33
C ALA A 112 -1.18 9.39 -6.62
N ALA A 113 -0.22 8.79 -7.35
CA ALA A 113 0.96 8.21 -6.73
C ALA A 113 1.78 9.33 -6.05
N GLN A 114 1.87 9.26 -4.72
CA GLN A 114 2.58 10.28 -3.93
C GLN A 114 4.09 10.12 -4.08
N PRO A 115 4.79 11.09 -4.68
CA PRO A 115 6.22 11.09 -4.66
C PRO A 115 6.75 11.37 -3.26
N PHE A 116 7.87 10.74 -2.93
CA PHE A 116 8.59 10.97 -1.69
C PHE A 116 10.09 11.18 -1.96
N LEU A 117 10.74 11.93 -1.10
CA LEU A 117 12.18 12.17 -1.18
C LEU A 117 12.94 10.87 -0.87
N VAL A 118 13.88 10.53 -1.73
CA VAL A 118 14.88 9.46 -1.52
C VAL A 118 16.20 10.05 -1.06
N GLY A 119 16.72 11.04 -1.76
CA GLY A 119 18.06 11.58 -1.51
C GLY A 119 19.17 10.58 -1.85
N ALA A 120 20.31 10.67 -1.17
CA ALA A 120 21.43 9.73 -1.35
C ALA A 120 21.16 8.36 -0.70
N SER A 121 20.31 8.29 0.31
CA SER A 121 19.95 7.02 0.94
C SER A 121 18.60 7.11 1.64
N LYS A 122 17.77 6.07 1.46
CA LYS A 122 16.49 5.95 2.16
C LYS A 122 16.15 4.50 2.47
N GLU A 123 15.80 4.25 3.73
CA GLU A 123 15.04 3.07 4.12
C GLU A 123 13.56 3.38 3.94
N TYR A 124 12.86 2.52 3.21
CA TYR A 124 11.45 2.72 2.88
C TYR A 124 10.70 1.41 3.11
N GLN A 125 9.58 1.52 3.79
CA GLN A 125 8.63 0.43 3.90
C GLN A 125 7.41 0.78 3.06
N ALA A 126 7.11 -0.05 2.07
CA ALA A 126 5.98 0.18 1.18
C ALA A 126 4.65 0.18 1.97
N PRO A 127 3.94 1.30 2.06
CA PRO A 127 2.67 1.35 2.80
C PRO A 127 1.57 0.58 2.06
N ILE A 128 1.70 0.47 0.75
CA ILE A 128 0.78 -0.22 -0.16
C ILE A 128 1.58 -1.05 -1.17
N GLY A 129 0.95 -2.03 -1.79
CA GLY A 129 1.53 -2.69 -2.96
C GLY A 129 1.50 -1.78 -4.18
N GLY A 130 2.53 -1.87 -5.03
CA GLY A 130 2.57 -1.08 -6.26
C GLY A 130 3.90 -1.12 -6.97
N ARG A 131 3.88 -0.66 -8.22
CA ARG A 131 5.07 -0.51 -9.06
C ARG A 131 5.89 0.69 -8.61
N LEU A 132 7.19 0.49 -8.40
CA LEU A 132 8.11 1.56 -8.02
C LEU A 132 8.55 2.36 -9.24
N PHE A 133 8.51 3.68 -9.13
CA PHE A 133 9.07 4.61 -10.10
C PHE A 133 10.11 5.50 -9.41
N LEU A 134 11.22 5.75 -10.09
CA LEU A 134 12.26 6.68 -9.69
C LEU A 134 12.13 7.97 -10.49
N GLY A 135 12.39 9.11 -9.90
CA GLY A 135 12.29 10.40 -10.57
C GLY A 135 13.26 11.44 -10.02
N ILE A 136 13.32 12.57 -10.70
CA ILE A 136 14.07 13.74 -10.28
C ILE A 136 13.09 14.87 -9.97
N ASN A 137 13.27 15.54 -8.85
CA ASN A 137 12.42 16.64 -8.39
C ASN A 137 12.69 17.91 -9.20
N GLN A 138 12.13 17.97 -10.38
CA GLN A 138 12.35 19.05 -11.37
C GLN A 138 11.10 19.30 -12.21
N SER A 139 11.03 20.46 -12.86
CA SER A 139 10.01 20.74 -13.86
C SER A 139 10.33 20.06 -15.19
N LEU A 140 9.36 20.01 -16.11
CA LEU A 140 9.58 19.51 -17.47
C LEU A 140 10.60 20.38 -18.25
N ASP A 141 10.57 21.68 -18.00
CA ASP A 141 11.47 22.63 -18.66
C ASP A 141 12.91 22.44 -18.20
N ASP A 142 13.13 22.19 -16.90
CA ASP A 142 14.46 21.91 -16.36
C ASP A 142 15.04 20.61 -16.93
N ALA A 143 14.21 19.57 -17.08
CA ALA A 143 14.63 18.28 -17.62
C ALA A 143 15.16 18.37 -19.05
N SER A 144 14.68 19.31 -19.86
CA SER A 144 15.03 19.41 -21.29
C SER A 144 16.49 19.75 -21.54
N GLY A 145 17.16 20.43 -20.58
CA GLY A 145 18.55 20.85 -20.72
C GLY A 145 19.51 20.25 -19.69
N ALA A 146 19.01 19.40 -18.80
CA ALA A 146 19.84 18.79 -17.77
C ALA A 146 20.74 17.67 -18.33
N THR A 147 21.91 17.46 -17.72
CA THR A 147 22.89 16.44 -18.11
C THR A 147 23.35 15.63 -16.89
N GLY A 148 23.95 14.45 -17.11
CA GLY A 148 24.37 13.54 -16.06
C GLY A 148 23.29 12.53 -15.66
N SER A 149 23.55 11.76 -14.63
CA SER A 149 22.64 10.71 -14.12
C SER A 149 22.89 10.40 -12.66
N PHE A 150 21.90 9.84 -12.01
CA PHE A 150 22.06 9.14 -10.74
C PHE A 150 22.15 7.63 -10.99
N HIS A 151 23.11 6.97 -10.36
CA HIS A 151 23.16 5.52 -10.24
C HIS A 151 22.44 5.14 -8.95
N VAL A 152 21.34 4.39 -9.06
CA VAL A 152 20.45 4.04 -7.96
C VAL A 152 20.49 2.53 -7.74
N ASN A 153 20.87 2.12 -6.53
CA ASN A 153 20.80 0.72 -6.10
C ASN A 153 19.64 0.53 -5.12
N ILE A 154 18.82 -0.49 -5.36
CA ILE A 154 17.68 -0.86 -4.52
C ILE A 154 17.89 -2.27 -4.01
N VAL A 155 17.93 -2.44 -2.70
CA VAL A 155 17.96 -3.74 -2.03
C VAL A 155 16.61 -3.96 -1.39
N VAL A 156 15.91 -5.00 -1.82
CA VAL A 156 14.64 -5.43 -1.21
C VAL A 156 14.96 -6.41 -0.09
N GLU A 157 14.50 -6.10 1.13
CA GLU A 157 14.68 -6.97 2.28
C GLU A 157 13.62 -8.07 2.26
N ASP A 158 14.04 -9.35 2.34
CA ASP A 158 13.08 -10.46 2.41
C ASP A 158 12.23 -10.31 3.69
N PRO A 159 10.88 -10.29 3.59
CA PRO A 159 10.01 -10.24 4.76
C PRO A 159 10.28 -11.32 5.82
N ARG A 160 10.94 -12.43 5.43
CA ARG A 160 11.26 -13.53 6.33
C ARG A 160 12.40 -13.23 7.31
N GLU A 161 13.29 -12.27 7.02
CA GLU A 161 14.35 -11.86 7.95
C GLU A 161 13.91 -10.79 8.97
N SER A 162 12.86 -10.05 8.68
CA SER A 162 12.33 -8.98 9.55
C SER A 162 11.62 -9.49 10.82
N THR A 163 11.39 -10.80 10.94
CA THR A 163 10.65 -11.37 12.08
C THR A 163 11.46 -11.58 13.36
N ALA A 164 12.76 -11.29 13.34
CA ALA A 164 13.61 -11.45 14.54
C ALA A 164 13.71 -10.21 15.44
N GLY A 165 13.14 -9.05 15.07
CA GLY A 165 13.30 -7.83 15.86
C GLY A 165 12.24 -6.74 15.77
N ALA A 166 11.22 -6.89 14.94
CA ALA A 166 10.08 -5.97 14.93
C ALA A 166 8.82 -6.78 15.25
N THR A 167 8.17 -6.46 16.35
CA THR A 167 6.76 -6.79 16.54
C THR A 167 6.00 -6.25 15.32
N ALA A 168 5.77 -7.12 14.34
CA ALA A 168 4.88 -6.85 13.23
C ALA A 168 3.55 -6.35 13.82
N ALA A 169 2.98 -5.34 13.25
CA ALA A 169 1.62 -4.90 13.59
C ALA A 169 0.72 -6.15 13.59
N GLY A 170 0.37 -6.58 14.79
CA GLY A 170 0.06 -7.94 15.17
C GLY A 170 -1.25 -8.48 14.64
N GLY A 171 -1.22 -8.96 13.41
CA GLY A 171 -2.25 -9.86 12.92
C GLY A 171 -1.79 -11.33 12.97
N PRO A 172 -2.69 -12.32 12.98
CA PRO A 172 -2.34 -13.73 12.90
C PRO A 172 -1.65 -14.01 11.56
N PRO A 173 -0.75 -15.02 11.52
CA PRO A 173 -0.13 -15.44 10.27
C PRO A 173 -1.18 -15.91 9.27
N ASP A 174 -0.85 -15.83 7.98
CA ASP A 174 -1.70 -16.37 6.91
C ASP A 174 -1.69 -17.90 6.99
N ALA A 175 -2.83 -18.50 7.24
CA ALA A 175 -2.99 -19.95 7.44
C ALA A 175 -4.32 -20.44 6.86
N PRO A 176 -4.37 -21.68 6.31
CA PRO A 176 -5.61 -22.25 5.81
C PRO A 176 -6.73 -22.23 6.85
N ILE A 177 -7.93 -21.84 6.43
CA ILE A 177 -9.15 -21.83 7.25
C ILE A 177 -10.09 -22.93 6.69
N PRO A 178 -10.16 -24.12 7.31
CA PRO A 178 -10.88 -25.28 6.75
C PRO A 178 -12.38 -25.02 6.50
N SER A 179 -13.00 -24.11 7.25
CA SER A 179 -14.42 -23.77 7.07
C SER A 179 -14.68 -22.89 5.83
N ILE A 180 -13.64 -22.35 5.20
CA ILE A 180 -13.72 -21.62 3.91
C ILE A 180 -13.51 -22.61 2.79
N THR A 181 -14.58 -23.29 2.39
CA THR A 181 -14.52 -24.35 1.39
C THR A 181 -14.67 -23.82 -0.04
N PRO A 182 -14.16 -24.53 -1.07
CA PRO A 182 -14.40 -24.18 -2.47
C PRO A 182 -15.89 -24.08 -2.82
N ALA A 183 -16.73 -24.94 -2.24
CA ALA A 183 -18.17 -24.93 -2.44
C ALA A 183 -18.84 -23.65 -1.87
N LEU A 184 -18.35 -23.14 -0.76
CA LEU A 184 -18.78 -21.84 -0.21
C LEU A 184 -18.34 -20.70 -1.14
N LEU A 185 -17.09 -20.70 -1.55
CA LEU A 185 -16.53 -19.66 -2.43
C LEU A 185 -17.26 -19.58 -3.77
N ALA A 186 -17.61 -20.72 -4.38
CA ALA A 186 -18.37 -20.77 -5.65
C ALA A 186 -19.79 -20.15 -5.56
N ARG A 187 -20.34 -19.97 -4.36
CA ARG A 187 -21.64 -19.33 -4.14
C ARG A 187 -21.58 -17.83 -3.98
N ILE A 188 -20.39 -17.24 -3.88
CA ILE A 188 -20.18 -15.82 -3.67
C ILE A 188 -19.93 -15.17 -5.03
N PRO A 189 -20.75 -14.20 -5.48
CA PRO A 189 -20.51 -13.47 -6.71
C PRO A 189 -19.14 -12.77 -6.68
N ARG A 190 -18.38 -12.87 -7.76
CA ARG A 190 -17.05 -12.21 -7.85
C ARG A 190 -17.14 -10.69 -8.01
N ARG A 191 -18.30 -10.18 -8.41
CA ARG A 191 -18.51 -8.76 -8.69
C ARG A 191 -19.83 -8.25 -8.10
N VAL A 192 -19.81 -7.00 -7.70
CA VAL A 192 -21.01 -6.25 -7.37
C VAL A 192 -21.65 -5.71 -8.65
N ASN A 193 -22.91 -5.27 -8.58
CA ASN A 193 -23.62 -4.67 -9.70
C ASN A 193 -23.99 -3.21 -9.38
N ASN A 194 -24.03 -2.37 -10.41
CA ASN A 194 -24.63 -1.05 -10.31
C ASN A 194 -26.18 -1.13 -10.34
N PRO A 195 -26.92 -0.02 -10.16
CA PRO A 195 -28.37 -0.01 -10.22
C PRO A 195 -28.97 -0.51 -11.54
N GLN A 196 -28.21 -0.48 -12.63
CA GLN A 196 -28.63 -0.97 -13.96
C GLN A 196 -28.24 -2.45 -14.18
N GLY A 197 -27.78 -3.16 -13.14
CA GLY A 197 -27.37 -4.56 -13.23
C GLY A 197 -26.03 -4.80 -13.94
N ARG A 198 -25.27 -3.75 -14.27
CA ARG A 198 -23.93 -3.92 -14.89
C ARG A 198 -22.90 -4.30 -13.83
N PRO A 199 -22.03 -5.28 -14.11
CA PRO A 199 -20.97 -5.68 -13.18
C PRO A 199 -20.02 -4.50 -12.88
N GLY A 200 -19.74 -4.30 -11.60
CA GLY A 200 -18.85 -3.26 -11.07
C GLY A 200 -17.59 -3.83 -10.42
N ASP A 201 -17.30 -3.39 -9.20
CA ASP A 201 -16.09 -3.70 -8.47
C ASP A 201 -15.99 -5.19 -8.10
N MET A 202 -14.77 -5.68 -7.89
CA MET A 202 -14.52 -7.05 -7.45
C MET A 202 -14.82 -7.21 -5.97
N VAL A 203 -15.44 -8.34 -5.58
CA VAL A 203 -15.48 -8.81 -4.19
C VAL A 203 -14.13 -9.42 -3.87
N ASN A 204 -13.26 -8.67 -3.19
CA ASN A 204 -11.88 -9.02 -2.94
C ASN A 204 -11.55 -9.36 -1.48
N ILE A 205 -12.54 -9.17 -0.56
CA ILE A 205 -12.37 -9.52 0.86
C ILE A 205 -13.64 -10.20 1.39
N LEU A 206 -13.46 -11.18 2.28
CA LEU A 206 -14.50 -11.85 3.06
C LEU A 206 -14.21 -11.67 4.55
N ILE A 207 -15.22 -11.37 5.34
CA ILE A 207 -15.09 -11.21 6.79
C ILE A 207 -16.11 -12.11 7.49
N VAL A 208 -15.68 -12.87 8.49
CA VAL A 208 -16.54 -13.69 9.36
C VAL A 208 -16.63 -13.05 10.73
N GLY A 209 -17.83 -12.66 11.13
CA GLY A 209 -18.05 -11.98 12.40
C GLY A 209 -19.50 -11.50 12.57
N THR A 210 -19.86 -11.08 13.76
CA THR A 210 -21.15 -10.41 14.00
C THR A 210 -21.15 -9.01 13.39
N GLN A 211 -22.29 -8.39 13.30
CA GLN A 211 -22.41 -7.04 12.78
C GLN A 211 -21.63 -6.02 13.63
N GLU A 212 -21.71 -6.18 14.94
CA GLU A 212 -21.03 -5.34 15.92
C GLU A 212 -19.51 -5.46 15.78
N GLU A 213 -19.01 -6.69 15.63
CA GLU A 213 -17.59 -6.96 15.44
C GLU A 213 -17.06 -6.36 14.13
N VAL A 214 -17.82 -6.44 13.03
CA VAL A 214 -17.47 -5.82 11.76
C VAL A 214 -17.41 -4.29 11.89
N VAL A 215 -18.40 -3.66 12.48
CA VAL A 215 -18.38 -2.20 12.70
C VAL A 215 -17.23 -1.80 13.63
N GLN A 216 -17.00 -2.59 14.68
CA GLN A 216 -15.94 -2.33 15.65
C GLN A 216 -14.54 -2.41 15.01
N VAL A 217 -14.25 -3.45 14.22
CA VAL A 217 -12.91 -3.63 13.64
C VAL A 217 -12.57 -2.49 12.67
N PHE A 218 -13.52 -2.07 11.83
CA PHE A 218 -13.31 -0.94 10.94
C PHE A 218 -13.13 0.37 11.72
N GLY A 219 -13.98 0.65 12.72
CA GLY A 219 -13.85 1.84 13.55
C GLY A 219 -12.53 1.89 14.32
N THR A 220 -12.08 0.75 14.90
CA THR A 220 -10.79 0.66 15.60
C THR A 220 -9.61 0.87 14.65
N ALA A 221 -9.73 0.46 13.40
CA ALA A 221 -8.73 0.67 12.36
C ALA A 221 -8.74 2.08 11.76
N GLY A 222 -9.58 3.01 12.25
CA GLY A 222 -9.67 4.38 11.76
C GLY A 222 -10.56 4.60 10.53
N TRP A 223 -11.28 3.56 10.09
CA TRP A 223 -12.22 3.70 8.98
C TRP A 223 -13.50 4.42 9.44
N VAL A 224 -13.91 5.41 8.67
CA VAL A 224 -15.12 6.21 8.93
C VAL A 224 -16.28 5.62 8.16
N LYS A 225 -17.41 5.39 8.85
CA LYS A 225 -18.65 4.96 8.21
C LYS A 225 -19.22 6.09 7.36
N VAL A 226 -19.58 5.77 6.12
CA VAL A 226 -20.13 6.71 5.15
C VAL A 226 -21.57 6.32 4.82
N ASP A 227 -22.48 7.30 4.80
CA ASP A 227 -23.87 7.05 4.47
C ASP A 227 -24.08 6.77 2.98
N ALA A 228 -24.97 5.81 2.68
CA ALA A 228 -25.36 5.47 1.33
C ALA A 228 -26.53 6.37 0.88
N SER A 229 -26.28 7.65 0.60
CA SER A 229 -27.31 8.46 -0.07
C SER A 229 -26.74 9.72 -0.71
N VAL A 230 -27.10 9.94 -1.90
CA VAL A 230 -27.52 11.04 -2.76
C VAL A 230 -27.08 10.80 -4.19
N GLU A 231 -28.01 10.89 -5.09
CA GLU A 231 -27.87 10.69 -6.53
C GLU A 231 -26.88 11.68 -7.15
N GLY A 232 -26.17 11.19 -8.18
CA GLY A 232 -25.01 11.81 -8.85
C GLY A 232 -25.13 13.26 -9.40
N ALA A 233 -26.17 14.01 -9.06
CA ALA A 233 -26.34 15.40 -9.51
C ALA A 233 -25.64 16.43 -8.60
N VAL A 234 -25.25 16.06 -7.39
CA VAL A 234 -24.67 17.00 -6.41
C VAL A 234 -23.13 17.00 -6.44
N VAL A 235 -22.51 15.97 -7.03
CA VAL A 235 -21.04 15.81 -7.03
C VAL A 235 -20.31 16.98 -7.71
N ASN A 236 -20.88 17.52 -8.79
CA ASN A 236 -20.22 18.61 -9.56
C ASN A 236 -20.28 19.99 -8.88
N ALA A 237 -21.27 20.23 -8.00
CA ALA A 237 -21.43 21.52 -7.32
C ALA A 237 -20.68 21.58 -5.99
N VAL A 238 -20.31 20.43 -5.43
CA VAL A 238 -19.71 20.28 -4.11
C VAL A 238 -18.18 20.25 -4.18
N LEU A 239 -17.60 19.83 -5.32
CA LEU A 239 -16.14 19.69 -5.50
C LEU A 239 -15.37 21.01 -5.40
N ASP A 240 -15.99 22.14 -5.69
CA ASP A 240 -15.35 23.46 -5.68
C ASP A 240 -15.24 24.11 -4.28
N SER A 241 -15.83 23.51 -3.24
CA SER A 241 -15.93 24.18 -1.93
C SER A 241 -15.71 23.29 -0.70
N LEU A 242 -15.27 22.03 -0.87
CA LEU A 242 -15.18 21.09 0.27
C LEU A 242 -13.91 21.24 1.09
N GLU A 243 -14.10 21.45 2.39
CA GLU A 243 -13.05 21.23 3.39
C GLU A 243 -12.70 19.75 3.50
N LYS A 244 -11.44 19.46 3.90
CA LYS A 244 -10.84 18.10 4.00
C LYS A 244 -11.73 17.05 4.70
N LYS A 245 -12.53 17.47 5.68
CA LYS A 245 -13.40 16.62 6.49
C LYS A 245 -14.66 16.15 5.72
N ASP A 246 -15.15 16.98 4.83
CA ASP A 246 -16.39 16.72 4.10
C ASP A 246 -16.21 15.69 2.98
N TYR A 247 -15.00 15.59 2.41
CA TYR A 247 -14.69 14.60 1.38
C TYR A 247 -14.69 13.16 1.91
N LEU A 248 -14.25 12.92 3.14
CA LEU A 248 -14.30 11.59 3.79
C LEU A 248 -15.72 11.08 3.98
N THR A 249 -16.65 11.99 4.25
CA THR A 249 -18.05 11.66 4.48
C THR A 249 -18.91 11.75 3.22
N MET A 250 -18.31 12.04 2.05
CA MET A 250 -19.03 12.13 0.78
C MET A 250 -19.77 10.82 0.50
N PRO A 251 -21.09 10.90 0.19
CA PRO A 251 -21.92 9.73 -0.04
C PRO A 251 -21.38 8.82 -1.14
N MET A 252 -21.44 7.52 -0.91
CA MET A 252 -21.09 6.51 -1.88
C MET A 252 -22.28 6.10 -2.74
N SER A 253 -22.05 5.87 -4.04
CA SER A 253 -23.06 5.30 -4.93
C SER A 253 -23.54 3.94 -4.43
N LYS A 254 -24.85 3.68 -4.61
CA LYS A 254 -25.45 2.37 -4.29
C LYS A 254 -24.93 1.31 -5.26
N LEU A 255 -24.38 0.23 -4.71
CA LEU A 255 -24.04 -0.98 -5.44
C LEU A 255 -24.79 -2.17 -4.84
N TYR A 256 -24.92 -3.22 -5.62
CA TYR A 256 -25.77 -4.36 -5.30
C TYR A 256 -24.96 -5.66 -5.29
N LEU A 257 -25.15 -6.46 -4.26
CA LEU A 257 -24.70 -7.84 -4.16
C LEU A 257 -25.84 -8.67 -3.52
N PHE A 258 -26.07 -9.90 -3.95
CA PHE A 258 -27.21 -10.71 -3.52
C PHE A 258 -28.57 -10.01 -3.68
N ASN A 259 -28.74 -9.20 -4.75
CA ASN A 259 -29.94 -8.38 -5.06
C ASN A 259 -30.29 -7.34 -3.97
N ARG A 260 -29.32 -6.91 -3.18
CA ARG A 260 -29.52 -5.89 -2.13
C ARG A 260 -28.39 -4.85 -2.14
N VAL A 261 -28.70 -3.65 -1.71
CA VAL A 261 -27.73 -2.57 -1.53
C VAL A 261 -26.74 -2.93 -0.40
N GLN A 262 -25.53 -2.36 -0.42
CA GLN A 262 -24.56 -2.51 0.67
C GLN A 262 -25.14 -2.15 2.03
N ASP A 263 -24.76 -2.90 3.06
CA ASP A 263 -25.13 -2.62 4.45
C ASP A 263 -24.32 -1.44 5.00
N TYR A 264 -23.03 -1.35 4.58
CA TYR A 264 -22.14 -0.30 5.01
C TYR A 264 -21.26 0.18 3.85
N GLY A 265 -20.89 1.46 3.92
CA GLY A 265 -19.74 2.04 3.26
C GLY A 265 -18.74 2.50 4.32
N PHE A 266 -17.47 2.31 4.06
CA PHE A 266 -16.41 2.87 4.88
C PHE A 266 -15.39 3.56 3.99
N ALA A 267 -14.84 4.66 4.49
CA ALA A 267 -13.74 5.39 3.89
C ALA A 267 -12.61 5.58 4.90
N HIS A 268 -11.38 5.56 4.41
CA HIS A 268 -10.21 5.86 5.21
C HIS A 268 -9.40 6.95 4.51
N ALA A 269 -9.04 8.00 5.26
CA ALA A 269 -8.26 9.10 4.71
C ALA A 269 -6.79 8.80 4.71
N GLU A 270 -6.14 9.10 3.61
CA GLU A 270 -4.69 9.30 3.63
C GLU A 270 -4.36 10.66 4.26
N PRO A 271 -3.36 10.75 5.16
CA PRO A 271 -3.09 11.97 5.95
C PRO A 271 -2.75 13.22 5.14
N VAL A 272 -2.40 13.10 3.86
CA VAL A 272 -1.81 14.20 3.08
C VAL A 272 -2.61 14.66 1.87
N ARG A 273 -3.52 13.84 1.28
CA ARG A 273 -4.31 14.20 0.09
C ARG A 273 -5.76 13.70 0.16
N VAL A 274 -6.61 14.45 0.84
CA VAL A 274 -8.00 14.06 1.08
C VAL A 274 -8.93 14.34 -0.11
N VAL A 275 -8.57 15.21 -1.04
CA VAL A 275 -9.47 15.66 -2.12
C VAL A 275 -9.43 14.76 -3.35
N GLU A 276 -8.34 14.07 -3.62
CA GLU A 276 -8.16 13.27 -4.84
C GLU A 276 -7.92 11.78 -4.62
N SER A 277 -7.59 11.36 -3.37
CA SER A 277 -7.27 9.99 -3.05
C SER A 277 -8.02 9.54 -1.80
N ARG A 278 -8.78 8.45 -1.92
CA ARG A 278 -9.59 7.90 -0.85
C ARG A 278 -9.64 6.39 -0.92
N ASN A 279 -9.19 5.74 0.15
CA ASN A 279 -9.44 4.32 0.35
C ASN A 279 -10.91 4.16 0.70
N HIS A 280 -11.65 3.35 -0.03
CA HIS A 280 -13.06 3.13 0.25
C HIS A 280 -13.49 1.69 -0.03
N LEU A 281 -14.48 1.25 0.72
CA LEU A 281 -15.01 -0.09 0.57
C LEU A 281 -16.50 -0.13 0.88
N ARG A 282 -17.17 -1.15 0.35
CA ARG A 282 -18.56 -1.46 0.62
C ARG A 282 -18.69 -2.86 1.16
N VAL A 283 -19.59 -3.04 2.11
CA VAL A 283 -19.79 -4.28 2.87
C VAL A 283 -21.21 -4.78 2.73
N TRP A 284 -21.38 -6.07 2.43
CA TRP A 284 -22.67 -6.76 2.36
C TRP A 284 -22.67 -7.94 3.29
N LYS A 285 -23.70 -8.06 4.12
CA LYS A 285 -23.98 -9.30 4.83
C LYS A 285 -24.47 -10.34 3.81
N SER A 286 -23.72 -11.42 3.66
CA SER A 286 -24.12 -12.51 2.77
C SER A 286 -25.22 -13.38 3.40
N PRO A 287 -25.95 -14.19 2.63
CA PRO A 287 -26.88 -15.17 3.17
C PRO A 287 -26.21 -16.39 3.80
N TYR A 288 -24.88 -16.39 3.93
CA TYR A 288 -24.09 -17.55 4.37
C TYR A 288 -23.52 -17.35 5.77
N MET A 289 -23.28 -18.47 6.44
CA MET A 289 -22.67 -18.54 7.74
C MET A 289 -21.41 -19.39 7.67
N VAL A 290 -20.43 -19.08 8.50
CA VAL A 290 -19.20 -19.86 8.70
C VAL A 290 -19.05 -20.09 10.20
N ASN A 291 -19.08 -21.36 10.64
CA ASN A 291 -19.04 -21.72 12.05
C ASN A 291 -20.07 -20.93 12.90
N ASP A 292 -21.31 -20.91 12.45
CA ASP A 292 -22.46 -20.19 13.06
C ASP A 292 -22.29 -18.66 13.17
N ARG A 293 -21.33 -18.09 12.45
CA ARG A 293 -21.12 -16.63 12.39
C ARG A 293 -21.40 -16.09 10.99
N PRO A 294 -22.00 -14.89 10.86
CA PRO A 294 -22.28 -14.28 9.56
C PRO A 294 -21.00 -14.11 8.72
N LEU A 295 -21.15 -14.39 7.42
CA LEU A 295 -20.14 -14.09 6.41
C LEU A 295 -20.50 -12.78 5.72
N TRP A 296 -19.54 -11.88 5.63
CA TRP A 296 -19.66 -10.59 4.96
C TRP A 296 -18.75 -10.55 3.72
N CYS A 297 -19.26 -9.94 2.65
CA CYS A 297 -18.53 -9.71 1.42
C CYS A 297 -18.15 -8.23 1.34
N VAL A 298 -16.92 -7.95 0.91
CA VAL A 298 -16.40 -6.59 0.79
C VAL A 298 -15.83 -6.38 -0.60
N ALA A 299 -16.17 -5.24 -1.18
CA ALA A 299 -15.51 -4.71 -2.38
C ALA A 299 -14.75 -3.45 -1.97
N ALA A 300 -13.42 -3.55 -1.98
CA ALA A 300 -12.52 -2.48 -1.62
C ALA A 300 -11.79 -1.97 -2.85
N THR A 301 -11.75 -0.65 -3.01
CA THR A 301 -11.11 0.06 -4.12
C THR A 301 -10.48 1.36 -3.62
N HIS A 302 -9.41 1.79 -4.28
CA HIS A 302 -8.73 3.04 -4.00
C HIS A 302 -9.03 4.04 -5.11
N ASP A 303 -9.57 5.21 -4.76
CA ASP A 303 -9.75 6.33 -5.68
C ASP A 303 -8.41 7.04 -5.86
N VAL A 304 -7.98 7.22 -7.11
CA VAL A 304 -6.71 7.86 -7.48
C VAL A 304 -6.90 9.11 -8.32
N GLY A 305 -8.06 9.72 -8.24
CA GLY A 305 -8.41 10.94 -8.98
C GLY A 305 -9.78 10.85 -9.64
N PHE A 306 -9.94 11.62 -10.70
CA PHE A 306 -11.17 11.68 -11.47
C PHE A 306 -10.96 11.28 -12.92
N GLU A 307 -11.96 10.64 -13.54
CA GLU A 307 -11.96 10.29 -14.95
C GLU A 307 -13.32 10.58 -15.59
N ARG A 308 -13.36 10.55 -16.93
CA ARG A 308 -14.60 10.69 -17.67
C ARG A 308 -15.44 9.43 -17.54
N ASP A 309 -16.66 9.58 -17.03
CA ASP A 309 -17.63 8.46 -17.00
C ASP A 309 -18.06 8.14 -18.44
N GLN A 310 -17.69 6.96 -18.94
CA GLN A 310 -17.99 6.52 -20.30
C GLN A 310 -19.50 6.29 -20.55
N ARG A 311 -20.34 6.30 -19.49
CA ARG A 311 -21.78 6.08 -19.57
C ARG A 311 -22.57 7.35 -19.92
N ASN A 312 -22.14 8.50 -19.40
CA ASN A 312 -22.90 9.75 -19.47
C ASN A 312 -22.04 10.99 -19.79
N ASN A 313 -20.74 10.79 -20.08
CA ASN A 313 -19.75 11.86 -20.28
C ASN A 313 -19.55 12.79 -19.05
N GLY A 314 -20.06 12.42 -17.88
CA GLY A 314 -19.82 13.10 -16.63
C GLY A 314 -18.45 12.78 -16.04
N VAL A 315 -18.18 13.33 -14.87
CA VAL A 315 -16.96 13.02 -14.09
C VAL A 315 -17.29 11.92 -13.09
N THR A 316 -16.40 10.93 -12.97
CA THR A 316 -16.46 9.86 -11.98
C THR A 316 -15.10 9.68 -11.33
N HIS A 317 -15.07 9.00 -10.18
CA HIS A 317 -13.80 8.63 -9.56
C HIS A 317 -13.05 7.63 -10.44
N LYS A 318 -11.76 7.86 -10.60
CA LYS A 318 -10.83 6.92 -11.20
C LYS A 318 -10.30 6.02 -10.10
N ILE A 319 -10.49 4.73 -10.21
CA ILE A 319 -9.91 3.76 -9.26
C ILE A 319 -8.51 3.35 -9.71
N ASP A 320 -7.67 2.99 -8.73
CA ASP A 320 -6.40 2.33 -9.01
C ASP A 320 -6.68 1.00 -9.73
N PRO A 321 -6.13 0.77 -10.94
CA PRO A 321 -6.33 -0.49 -11.63
C PRO A 321 -5.77 -1.70 -10.88
N ALA A 322 -4.75 -1.53 -10.04
CA ALA A 322 -4.14 -2.61 -9.23
C ALA A 322 -4.91 -2.80 -7.90
N ILE A 323 -6.13 -3.32 -7.97
CA ILE A 323 -7.05 -3.39 -6.83
C ILE A 323 -6.58 -4.26 -5.66
N ASP A 324 -5.56 -5.10 -5.87
CA ASP A 324 -4.97 -5.90 -4.79
C ASP A 324 -4.25 -5.03 -3.77
N GLY A 325 -3.75 -3.86 -4.18
CA GLY A 325 -3.17 -2.87 -3.27
C GLY A 325 -4.16 -2.45 -2.19
N GLU A 326 -5.41 -2.16 -2.56
CA GLU A 326 -6.44 -1.81 -1.58
C GLU A 326 -6.84 -2.99 -0.69
N ARG A 327 -6.92 -4.21 -1.23
CA ARG A 327 -7.13 -5.42 -0.44
C ARG A 327 -6.07 -5.56 0.67
N GLU A 328 -4.79 -5.37 0.32
CA GLU A 328 -3.69 -5.49 1.29
C GLU A 328 -3.64 -4.29 2.26
N TYR A 329 -4.05 -3.11 1.82
CA TYR A 329 -4.21 -1.96 2.70
C TYR A 329 -5.28 -2.22 3.79
N VAL A 330 -6.44 -2.74 3.40
CA VAL A 330 -7.47 -3.17 4.36
C VAL A 330 -6.94 -4.27 5.27
N ASN A 331 -6.23 -5.27 4.72
CA ASN A 331 -5.59 -6.31 5.50
C ASN A 331 -4.66 -5.74 6.59
N ALA A 332 -3.78 -4.82 6.23
CA ALA A 332 -2.82 -4.21 7.15
C ALA A 332 -3.53 -3.40 8.25
N THR A 333 -4.47 -2.54 7.89
CA THR A 333 -5.19 -1.68 8.84
C THR A 333 -6.04 -2.48 9.83
N LEU A 334 -6.78 -3.49 9.35
CA LEU A 334 -7.60 -4.33 10.22
C LEU A 334 -6.74 -5.28 11.09
N SER A 335 -5.66 -5.84 10.54
CA SER A 335 -4.74 -6.70 11.31
C SER A 335 -4.07 -5.95 12.45
N GLY A 336 -3.74 -4.66 12.25
CA GLY A 336 -3.16 -3.78 13.28
C GLY A 336 -4.06 -3.54 14.50
N THR A 337 -5.37 -3.80 14.40
CA THR A 337 -6.31 -3.64 15.52
C THR A 337 -6.17 -4.71 16.60
N GLY A 338 -5.53 -5.84 16.29
CA GLY A 338 -5.51 -7.00 17.18
C GLY A 338 -6.84 -7.76 17.28
N LEU A 339 -7.87 -7.37 16.51
CA LEU A 339 -9.22 -7.98 16.53
C LEU A 339 -9.39 -9.12 15.51
N ILE A 340 -8.38 -9.44 14.71
CA ILE A 340 -8.37 -10.57 13.79
C ILE A 340 -7.91 -11.83 14.49
N ALA A 341 -8.71 -12.89 14.43
CA ALA A 341 -8.37 -14.20 14.98
C ALA A 341 -7.60 -15.08 13.99
N GLN A 342 -8.03 -15.08 12.72
CA GLN A 342 -7.40 -15.84 11.63
C GLN A 342 -7.51 -15.06 10.34
N ARG A 343 -6.54 -15.25 9.45
CA ARG A 343 -6.58 -14.73 8.08
C ARG A 343 -6.02 -15.73 7.09
N THR A 344 -6.45 -15.64 5.84
CA THR A 344 -5.92 -16.39 4.72
C THR A 344 -6.24 -15.70 3.40
N HIS A 345 -5.45 -16.01 2.38
CA HIS A 345 -5.79 -15.70 0.99
C HIS A 345 -6.24 -16.99 0.30
N VAL A 346 -7.36 -16.90 -0.41
CA VAL A 346 -7.91 -18.03 -1.14
C VAL A 346 -8.09 -17.67 -2.62
N THR A 347 -7.87 -18.63 -3.51
CA THR A 347 -8.12 -18.47 -4.94
C THR A 347 -9.40 -19.22 -5.29
N PRO A 348 -10.52 -18.54 -5.58
CA PRO A 348 -11.74 -19.19 -6.07
C PRO A 348 -11.50 -19.88 -7.41
N SER A 349 -12.28 -20.91 -7.73
CA SER A 349 -12.18 -21.61 -9.02
C SER A 349 -12.56 -20.72 -10.22
N ASP A 350 -13.36 -19.68 -9.96
CA ASP A 350 -13.77 -18.63 -10.90
C ASP A 350 -13.03 -17.29 -10.63
N ALA A 351 -11.76 -17.38 -10.27
CA ALA A 351 -10.92 -16.23 -9.96
C ALA A 351 -10.96 -15.18 -11.09
N LEU A 352 -11.15 -13.92 -10.71
CA LEU A 352 -11.22 -12.80 -11.63
C LEU A 352 -9.89 -12.05 -11.61
N THR A 353 -9.17 -12.06 -12.73
CA THR A 353 -7.86 -11.40 -12.84
C THR A 353 -7.90 -10.06 -13.59
N GLU A 354 -8.89 -9.89 -14.48
CA GLU A 354 -9.09 -8.65 -15.24
C GLU A 354 -10.58 -8.39 -15.47
N ALA A 355 -11.01 -7.13 -15.35
CA ALA A 355 -12.34 -6.71 -15.75
C ALA A 355 -12.42 -5.18 -15.89
N LYS A 356 -13.61 -4.69 -16.31
CA LYS A 356 -13.95 -3.26 -16.31
C LYS A 356 -14.90 -2.95 -15.18
N THR A 357 -14.71 -1.81 -14.52
CA THR A 357 -15.69 -1.27 -13.58
C THR A 357 -17.01 -0.92 -14.27
N ALA A 358 -18.04 -0.65 -13.50
CA ALA A 358 -19.32 -0.21 -14.06
C ALA A 358 -19.24 1.15 -14.78
N THR A 359 -18.21 1.96 -14.50
CA THR A 359 -17.92 3.26 -15.13
C THR A 359 -17.05 3.16 -16.37
N GLY A 360 -16.45 1.98 -16.63
CA GLY A 360 -15.67 1.68 -17.81
C GLY A 360 -14.17 1.61 -17.61
N GLY A 361 -13.65 2.01 -16.44
CA GLY A 361 -12.24 1.83 -16.05
C GLY A 361 -11.87 0.35 -15.99
N SER A 362 -10.65 -0.01 -16.37
CA SER A 362 -10.14 -1.38 -16.26
C SER A 362 -9.44 -1.59 -14.92
N PHE A 363 -9.52 -2.80 -14.39
CA PHE A 363 -8.72 -3.23 -13.25
C PHE A 363 -8.13 -4.62 -13.47
N HIS A 364 -7.07 -4.92 -12.72
CA HIS A 364 -6.41 -6.22 -12.68
C HIS A 364 -6.19 -6.67 -11.23
N SER A 365 -6.11 -7.98 -11.02
CA SER A 365 -5.96 -8.64 -9.74
C SER A 365 -5.18 -9.95 -9.90
N ASP A 366 -4.57 -10.43 -8.82
CA ASP A 366 -4.03 -11.77 -8.72
C ASP A 366 -5.13 -12.86 -8.60
N GLY A 367 -6.40 -12.44 -8.53
CA GLY A 367 -7.57 -13.30 -8.42
C GLY A 367 -7.81 -13.86 -7.02
N ARG A 368 -6.96 -13.53 -6.03
CA ARG A 368 -7.13 -14.00 -4.65
C ARG A 368 -8.15 -13.13 -3.90
N VAL A 369 -8.79 -13.74 -2.92
CA VAL A 369 -9.70 -13.10 -1.98
C VAL A 369 -9.12 -13.23 -0.58
N LEU A 370 -8.99 -12.11 0.13
CA LEU A 370 -8.60 -12.09 1.54
C LEU A 370 -9.77 -12.58 2.40
N VAL A 371 -9.53 -13.47 3.34
CA VAL A 371 -10.51 -13.93 4.32
C VAL A 371 -10.02 -13.59 5.73
N LEU A 372 -10.86 -12.92 6.49
CA LEU A 372 -10.61 -12.51 7.87
C LEU A 372 -11.67 -13.12 8.79
N ILE A 373 -11.24 -13.83 9.82
CA ILE A 373 -12.10 -14.26 10.93
C ILE A 373 -11.87 -13.29 12.10
N LEU A 374 -12.92 -12.61 12.52
CA LEU A 374 -12.84 -11.70 13.66
C LEU A 374 -12.78 -12.47 14.98
N LYS A 375 -12.11 -11.90 15.99
CA LYS A 375 -12.20 -12.42 17.36
C LYS A 375 -13.62 -12.21 17.87
N SER A 376 -14.18 -13.21 18.52
CA SER A 376 -15.46 -13.06 19.22
C SER A 376 -15.30 -12.09 20.38
N ALA A 377 -16.20 -11.13 20.48
CA ALA A 377 -16.27 -10.28 21.67
C ALA A 377 -16.50 -11.17 22.91
N PRO A 378 -15.87 -10.91 24.06
CA PRO A 378 -16.22 -11.61 25.29
C PRO A 378 -17.71 -11.39 25.56
N PRO A 379 -18.44 -12.42 26.07
CA PRO A 379 -19.82 -12.25 26.41
C PRO A 379 -19.95 -11.09 27.39
N THR A 380 -20.75 -10.08 27.03
CA THR A 380 -21.09 -8.99 27.94
C THR A 380 -21.77 -9.62 29.16
N ALA A 381 -21.10 -9.54 30.30
CA ALA A 381 -21.74 -9.92 31.57
C ALA A 381 -23.03 -9.08 31.71
N LYS A 382 -24.16 -9.80 31.74
CA LYS A 382 -25.48 -9.19 31.98
C LYS A 382 -25.61 -8.80 33.44
#